data_d5cd46819e8c61ced78f9fd7542d570b
#
_entry.id   d5cd46819e8c61ced78f9fd7542d570b
#
_cell.length_a   1.000
_cell.length_b   1.000
_cell.length_c   1.000
_cell.angle_alpha   90.00
_cell.angle_beta   90.00
_cell.angle_gamma   90.00
#
_symmetry.space_group_name_H-M   'P 1'
#
loop_
_entity.id
_entity.type
_entity.pdbx_description
1 polymer ?
#
loop_
_entity_poly.entity_id
_entity_poly.type
_entity_poly.pdbx_seq_one_letter_code
_entity_poly.pdbx_strand_id
1 'polypeptide(L)'
;PVYIEQLCTQILRVLSGRTPWQICVDPYAFIPSPIDGKCYADVFISHGLNVMPAPKELSSGIQKAKQALIRPNNLYFCSSCSRTLREFYTYCWDKDKEKPVDKNDHMMECFYRACVVGLDWVDVSRQAIKLDEVDFMDRSLDLKYFSSGNLSQIAA
;
A
#
# COMPACT_ATOMS: atom_id res chain seq x y z
N PRO A 1 -3.30 21.41 -5.78
CA PRO A 1 -3.63 20.25 -6.61
C PRO A 1 -2.34 19.72 -7.23
N VAL A 2 -2.04 18.45 -7.01
CA VAL A 2 -0.93 17.77 -7.71
C VAL A 2 -1.46 17.43 -9.09
N TYR A 3 -0.83 17.91 -10.14
CA TYR A 3 -1.17 17.50 -11.49
C TYR A 3 -0.76 16.04 -11.69
N ILE A 4 -1.59 15.27 -12.38
CA ILE A 4 -1.38 13.84 -12.58
C ILE A 4 -0.03 13.52 -13.24
N GLU A 5 0.45 14.38 -14.14
CA GLU A 5 1.75 14.25 -14.78
C GLU A 5 2.92 14.38 -13.79
N GLN A 6 2.76 15.26 -12.78
CA GLN A 6 3.74 15.40 -11.71
C GLN A 6 3.79 14.13 -10.85
N LEU A 7 2.63 13.53 -10.60
CA LEU A 7 2.55 12.25 -9.89
C LEU A 7 3.23 11.13 -10.69
N CYS A 8 2.99 11.03 -11.99
CA CYS A 8 3.68 10.09 -12.87
C CYS A 8 5.20 10.25 -12.80
N THR A 9 5.67 11.49 -12.87
CA THR A 9 7.11 11.81 -12.77
C THR A 9 7.68 11.37 -11.42
N GLN A 10 6.97 11.60 -10.32
CA GLN A 10 7.40 11.16 -8.99
C GLN A 10 7.45 9.64 -8.88
N ILE A 11 6.45 8.94 -9.39
CA ILE A 11 6.41 7.47 -9.41
C ILE A 11 7.62 6.93 -10.18
N LEU A 12 7.87 7.42 -11.39
CA LEU A 12 9.01 6.99 -12.21
C LEU A 12 10.34 7.25 -11.49
N ARG A 13 10.46 8.39 -10.81
CA ARG A 13 11.66 8.70 -10.01
C ARG A 13 11.86 7.69 -8.86
N VAL A 14 10.80 7.33 -8.14
CA VAL A 14 10.86 6.33 -7.06
C VAL A 14 11.21 4.96 -7.62
N LEU A 15 10.66 4.60 -8.77
CA LEU A 15 10.97 3.32 -9.44
C LEU A 15 12.43 3.23 -9.87
N SER A 16 13.09 4.37 -10.17
CA SER A 16 14.52 4.42 -10.53
C SER A 16 14.90 3.40 -11.62
N GLY A 17 14.10 3.31 -12.68
CA GLY A 17 14.28 2.35 -13.78
C GLY A 17 13.83 0.92 -13.49
N ARG A 18 13.33 0.63 -12.29
CA ARG A 18 12.72 -0.67 -11.99
C ARG A 18 11.34 -0.76 -12.61
N THR A 19 11.02 -1.91 -13.19
CA THR A 19 9.67 -2.18 -13.71
C THR A 19 8.89 -2.95 -12.65
N PRO A 20 7.85 -2.36 -12.06
CA PRO A 20 7.00 -3.08 -11.13
C PRO A 20 6.21 -4.16 -11.88
N TRP A 21 5.98 -5.29 -11.23
CA TRP A 21 5.16 -6.35 -11.80
C TRP A 21 3.73 -5.84 -12.08
N GLN A 22 3.20 -5.02 -11.18
CA GLN A 22 1.84 -4.51 -11.27
C GLN A 22 1.75 -3.16 -10.56
N ILE A 23 1.01 -2.23 -11.15
CA ILE A 23 0.65 -0.95 -10.54
C ILE A 23 -0.88 -0.91 -10.42
N CYS A 24 -1.37 -0.92 -9.20
CA CYS A 24 -2.80 -0.79 -8.94
C CYS A 24 -3.14 0.64 -8.56
N VAL A 25 -4.15 1.20 -9.21
CA VAL A 25 -4.68 2.53 -8.90
C VAL A 25 -6.17 2.44 -8.56
N ASP A 26 -6.71 3.45 -7.90
CA ASP A 26 -8.14 3.46 -7.61
C ASP A 26 -8.94 3.31 -8.90
N PRO A 27 -9.97 2.46 -8.94
CA PRO A 27 -10.81 2.26 -10.11
C PRO A 27 -11.44 3.54 -10.65
N TYR A 28 -11.56 4.57 -9.82
CA TYR A 28 -12.02 5.88 -10.26
C TYR A 28 -11.11 6.49 -11.35
N ALA A 29 -9.82 6.13 -11.36
CA ALA A 29 -8.88 6.57 -12.39
C ALA A 29 -9.22 6.09 -13.81
N PHE A 30 -10.09 5.09 -13.95
CA PHE A 30 -10.55 4.55 -15.23
C PHE A 30 -11.90 5.13 -15.71
N ILE A 31 -12.51 6.02 -14.92
CA ILE A 31 -13.75 6.68 -15.31
C ILE A 31 -13.42 7.84 -16.25
N PRO A 32 -13.97 7.84 -17.48
CA PRO A 32 -13.73 8.92 -18.42
C PRO A 32 -14.30 10.24 -17.91
N SER A 33 -13.56 11.31 -18.13
CA SER A 33 -14.04 12.68 -17.91
C SER A 33 -15.18 12.99 -18.87
N PRO A 34 -16.27 13.59 -18.40
CA PRO A 34 -17.40 13.99 -19.27
C PRO A 34 -17.03 15.13 -20.23
N ILE A 35 -15.89 15.79 -20.03
CA ILE A 35 -15.48 16.96 -20.80
C ILE A 35 -14.69 16.54 -22.04
N ASP A 36 -13.72 15.63 -21.89
CA ASP A 36 -12.77 15.26 -22.96
C ASP A 36 -12.68 13.75 -23.22
N GLY A 37 -13.46 12.96 -22.50
CA GLY A 37 -13.51 11.50 -22.63
C GLY A 37 -12.25 10.79 -22.14
N LYS A 38 -11.24 11.51 -21.61
CA LYS A 38 -10.00 10.93 -21.11
C LYS A 38 -10.14 10.52 -19.66
N CYS A 39 -9.43 9.48 -19.26
CA CYS A 39 -9.34 9.07 -17.87
C CYS A 39 -7.93 9.26 -17.33
N TYR A 40 -7.77 9.28 -16.01
CA TYR A 40 -6.45 9.37 -15.39
C TYR A 40 -5.56 8.18 -15.74
N ALA A 41 -6.14 7.01 -15.95
CA ALA A 41 -5.40 5.82 -16.38
C ALA A 41 -4.68 6.04 -17.71
N ASP A 42 -5.28 6.77 -18.67
CA ASP A 42 -4.66 7.09 -19.95
C ASP A 42 -3.39 7.91 -19.76
N VAL A 43 -3.38 8.83 -18.78
CA VAL A 43 -2.20 9.63 -18.46
C VAL A 43 -1.10 8.76 -17.88
N PHE A 44 -1.40 7.85 -16.95
CA PHE A 44 -0.42 6.90 -16.43
C PHE A 44 0.20 6.07 -17.54
N ILE A 45 -0.63 5.52 -18.43
CA ILE A 45 -0.19 4.68 -19.55
C ILE A 45 0.69 5.47 -20.52
N SER A 46 0.33 6.73 -20.82
CA SER A 46 1.14 7.59 -21.70
C SER A 46 2.55 7.90 -21.15
N HIS A 47 2.71 7.82 -19.81
CA HIS A 47 4.01 7.92 -19.14
C HIS A 47 4.73 6.57 -18.97
N GLY A 48 4.23 5.50 -19.59
CA GLY A 48 4.83 4.16 -19.51
C GLY A 48 4.53 3.40 -18.21
N LEU A 49 3.55 3.88 -17.43
CA LEU A 49 3.10 3.20 -16.22
C LEU A 49 1.89 2.33 -16.57
N ASN A 50 2.10 1.02 -16.65
CA ASN A 50 1.01 0.08 -16.90
C ASN A 50 0.19 -0.11 -15.63
N VAL A 51 -0.96 0.55 -15.56
CA VAL A 51 -1.85 0.56 -14.40
C VAL A 51 -3.07 -0.33 -14.61
N MET A 52 -3.57 -0.87 -13.52
CA MET A 52 -4.83 -1.62 -13.48
C MET A 52 -5.69 -1.19 -12.28
N PRO A 53 -7.01 -1.41 -12.35
CA PRO A 53 -7.88 -1.05 -11.25
C PRO A 53 -7.59 -1.91 -10.01
N ALA A 54 -7.45 -1.27 -8.87
CA ALA A 54 -7.31 -1.95 -7.60
C ALA A 54 -8.63 -2.63 -7.18
N PRO A 55 -8.58 -3.80 -6.54
CA PRO A 55 -9.79 -4.46 -6.02
C PRO A 55 -10.45 -3.60 -4.94
N LYS A 56 -11.79 -3.62 -4.89
CA LYS A 56 -12.59 -2.82 -3.93
C LYS A 56 -13.19 -3.64 -2.78
N GLU A 57 -12.90 -4.92 -2.69
CA GLU A 57 -13.45 -5.81 -1.68
C GLU A 57 -12.91 -5.50 -0.28
N LEU A 58 -13.63 -4.66 0.46
CA LEU A 58 -13.24 -4.21 1.79
C LEU A 58 -13.10 -5.37 2.78
N SER A 59 -14.13 -6.18 2.94
CA SER A 59 -14.17 -7.24 3.96
C SER A 59 -13.10 -8.30 3.74
N SER A 60 -12.97 -8.81 2.50
CA SER A 60 -11.95 -9.80 2.16
C SER A 60 -10.55 -9.20 2.25
N GLY A 61 -10.40 -7.92 1.88
CA GLY A 61 -9.15 -7.18 1.98
C GLY A 61 -8.66 -7.06 3.42
N ILE A 62 -9.53 -6.62 4.32
CA ILE A 62 -9.21 -6.53 5.76
C ILE A 62 -8.86 -7.90 6.33
N GLN A 63 -9.61 -8.95 5.95
CA GLN A 63 -9.33 -10.30 6.42
C GLN A 63 -7.96 -10.80 5.95
N LYS A 64 -7.61 -10.60 4.68
CA LYS A 64 -6.29 -10.94 4.13
C LYS A 64 -5.17 -10.14 4.79
N ALA A 65 -5.40 -8.84 5.03
CA ALA A 65 -4.45 -7.99 5.74
C ALA A 65 -4.21 -8.50 7.18
N LYS A 66 -5.26 -8.84 7.92
CA LYS A 66 -5.15 -9.47 9.25
C LYS A 66 -4.33 -10.76 9.18
N GLN A 67 -4.61 -11.62 8.22
CA GLN A 67 -3.86 -12.89 8.05
C GLN A 67 -2.38 -12.65 7.74
N ALA A 68 -2.06 -11.64 6.92
CA ALA A 68 -0.69 -11.27 6.60
C ALA A 68 0.08 -10.78 7.83
N LEU A 69 -0.59 -10.03 8.71
CA LEU A 69 -0.01 -9.47 9.94
C LEU A 69 0.18 -10.53 11.04
N ILE A 70 -0.73 -11.50 11.16
CA ILE A 70 -0.67 -12.53 12.21
C ILE A 70 0.45 -13.55 11.95
N ARG A 71 0.81 -13.79 10.69
CA ARG A 71 1.87 -14.75 10.35
C ARG A 71 3.24 -14.19 10.78
N PRO A 72 3.95 -14.87 11.68
CA PRO A 72 5.26 -14.41 12.12
C PRO A 72 6.24 -14.34 10.93
N ASN A 73 7.06 -13.30 10.91
CA ASN A 73 8.09 -13.06 9.90
C ASN A 73 7.58 -12.95 8.45
N ASN A 74 6.30 -12.61 8.27
CA ASN A 74 5.70 -12.52 6.94
C ASN A 74 5.69 -11.11 6.37
N LEU A 75 5.50 -10.10 7.21
CA LEU A 75 5.37 -8.71 6.79
C LEU A 75 5.99 -7.76 7.82
N TYR A 76 6.73 -6.80 7.32
CA TYR A 76 7.39 -5.77 8.12
C TYR A 76 7.14 -4.39 7.52
N PHE A 77 6.94 -3.41 8.38
CA PHE A 77 6.87 -2.00 7.98
C PHE A 77 8.15 -1.29 8.42
N CYS A 78 8.80 -0.60 7.49
CA CYS A 78 9.91 0.24 7.83
C CYS A 78 9.46 1.43 8.68
N SER A 79 10.30 1.90 9.59
CA SER A 79 10.04 3.12 10.39
C SER A 79 9.82 4.36 9.53
N SER A 80 10.40 4.39 8.34
CA SER A 80 10.16 5.43 7.32
C SER A 80 8.73 5.47 6.79
N CYS A 81 7.94 4.39 6.95
CA CYS A 81 6.52 4.35 6.58
C CYS A 81 5.62 5.06 7.62
N SER A 82 6.01 6.23 8.05
CA SER A 82 5.41 6.98 9.17
C SER A 82 3.90 7.24 9.00
N ARG A 83 3.43 7.49 7.77
CA ARG A 83 1.99 7.68 7.51
C ARG A 83 1.22 6.38 7.70
N THR A 84 1.71 5.27 7.14
CA THR A 84 1.10 3.95 7.28
C THR A 84 1.01 3.55 8.75
N LEU A 85 2.12 3.71 9.49
CA LEU A 85 2.15 3.40 10.92
C LEU A 85 1.16 4.26 11.71
N ARG A 86 1.06 5.56 11.40
CA ARG A 86 0.08 6.45 12.05
C ARG A 86 -1.36 6.01 11.80
N GLU A 87 -1.70 5.69 10.56
CA GLU A 87 -3.03 5.22 10.22
C GLU A 87 -3.34 3.88 10.88
N PHE A 88 -2.38 2.97 10.99
CA PHE A 88 -2.53 1.72 11.72
C PHE A 88 -3.01 1.91 13.16
N TYR A 89 -2.47 2.91 13.87
CA TYR A 89 -2.87 3.21 15.26
C TYR A 89 -4.26 3.84 15.39
N THR A 90 -4.76 4.44 14.33
CA THR A 90 -6.04 5.18 14.35
C THR A 90 -7.14 4.47 13.59
N TYR A 91 -6.82 3.40 12.85
CA TYR A 91 -7.79 2.67 12.04
C TYR A 91 -8.71 1.84 12.92
N CYS A 92 -9.97 2.19 12.95
CA CYS A 92 -10.97 1.54 13.80
C CYS A 92 -12.31 1.39 13.07
N TRP A 93 -13.13 0.50 13.58
CA TRP A 93 -14.49 0.33 13.09
C TRP A 93 -15.38 1.50 13.51
N ASP A 94 -16.26 1.90 12.63
CA ASP A 94 -17.35 2.82 12.95
C ASP A 94 -18.34 2.09 13.86
N LYS A 95 -18.72 2.72 14.96
CA LYS A 95 -19.62 2.12 15.96
C LYS A 95 -21.04 1.90 15.44
N ASP A 96 -21.43 2.72 14.47
CA ASP A 96 -22.79 2.77 13.93
C ASP A 96 -22.91 2.11 12.55
N LYS A 97 -21.78 1.67 11.99
CA LYS A 97 -21.73 1.10 10.65
C LYS A 97 -20.85 -0.15 10.64
N GLU A 98 -21.21 -1.13 9.84
CA GLU A 98 -20.42 -2.35 9.65
C GLU A 98 -19.21 -2.10 8.70
N LYS A 99 -18.52 -0.98 8.90
CA LYS A 99 -17.32 -0.60 8.12
C LYS A 99 -16.36 0.22 8.96
N PRO A 100 -15.08 0.29 8.59
CA PRO A 100 -14.14 1.22 9.22
C PRO A 100 -14.55 2.68 9.05
N VAL A 101 -14.04 3.52 9.96
CA VAL A 101 -14.20 4.98 9.86
C VAL A 101 -13.47 5.48 8.63
N ASP A 102 -14.21 6.18 7.76
CA ASP A 102 -13.72 6.77 6.52
C ASP A 102 -13.00 8.11 6.83
N LYS A 103 -11.85 8.01 7.46
CA LYS A 103 -11.02 9.17 7.82
C LYS A 103 -9.58 8.73 8.07
N ASN A 104 -8.64 9.35 7.36
CA ASN A 104 -7.20 9.05 7.46
C ASN A 104 -6.90 7.55 7.27
N ASP A 105 -7.48 6.94 6.27
CA ASP A 105 -7.45 5.51 5.99
C ASP A 105 -6.79 5.14 4.65
N HIS A 106 -6.25 6.14 3.94
CA HIS A 106 -5.69 5.95 2.60
C HIS A 106 -4.56 4.91 2.53
N MET A 107 -3.68 4.90 3.54
CA MET A 107 -2.60 3.91 3.59
C MET A 107 -3.13 2.53 3.97
N MET A 108 -4.17 2.49 4.80
CA MET A 108 -4.84 1.23 5.14
C MET A 108 -5.58 0.67 3.93
N GLU A 109 -6.24 1.52 3.14
CA GLU A 109 -6.83 1.12 1.87
C GLU A 109 -5.79 0.54 0.91
N CYS A 110 -4.67 1.22 0.72
CA CYS A 110 -3.58 0.71 -0.11
C CYS A 110 -3.07 -0.63 0.41
N PHE A 111 -2.92 -0.77 1.73
CA PHE A 111 -2.41 -1.98 2.35
C PHE A 111 -3.35 -3.17 2.17
N TYR A 112 -4.64 -3.06 2.51
CA TYR A 112 -5.54 -4.20 2.34
C TYR A 112 -5.79 -4.54 0.87
N ARG A 113 -5.81 -3.56 -0.03
CA ARG A 113 -5.90 -3.79 -1.48
C ARG A 113 -4.67 -4.53 -2.00
N ALA A 114 -3.47 -4.18 -1.55
CA ALA A 114 -2.26 -4.93 -1.86
C ALA A 114 -2.32 -6.37 -1.38
N CYS A 115 -2.90 -6.62 -0.20
CA CYS A 115 -3.13 -7.97 0.31
C CYS A 115 -4.15 -8.77 -0.52
N VAL A 116 -5.12 -8.11 -1.16
CA VAL A 116 -6.06 -8.78 -2.08
C VAL A 116 -5.38 -9.19 -3.37
N VAL A 117 -4.58 -8.30 -3.94
CA VAL A 117 -3.82 -8.57 -5.17
C VAL A 117 -2.82 -9.71 -4.97
N GLY A 118 -2.28 -9.82 -3.78
CA GLY A 118 -1.26 -10.79 -3.39
C GLY A 118 0.06 -10.07 -3.09
N LEU A 119 0.64 -10.45 -1.96
CA LEU A 119 1.99 -10.02 -1.54
C LEU A 119 3.01 -11.12 -1.85
N ASP A 120 2.74 -11.94 -2.84
CA ASP A 120 3.66 -12.99 -3.24
C ASP A 120 4.92 -12.35 -3.82
N TRP A 121 6.05 -12.71 -3.26
CA TRP A 121 7.32 -12.40 -3.85
C TRP A 121 7.40 -13.10 -5.19
N VAL A 122 7.34 -12.34 -6.27
CA VAL A 122 7.91 -12.82 -7.51
C VAL A 122 9.42 -12.88 -7.26
N ASP A 123 9.96 -14.07 -7.16
CA ASP A 123 11.41 -14.28 -7.07
C ASP A 123 12.03 -13.79 -8.38
N VAL A 124 12.18 -12.48 -8.49
CA VAL A 124 12.95 -11.85 -9.55
C VAL A 124 14.36 -12.30 -9.25
N SER A 125 14.75 -13.43 -9.85
CA SER A 125 16.04 -14.09 -9.79
C SER A 125 17.02 -13.34 -8.88
N ARG A 126 17.46 -13.96 -7.79
CA ARG A 126 18.45 -13.48 -6.81
C ARG A 126 19.73 -12.92 -7.45
N GLN A 127 19.61 -11.91 -8.29
CA GLN A 127 20.69 -10.97 -8.41
C GLN A 127 20.69 -10.24 -7.07
N ALA A 128 21.57 -10.72 -6.21
CA ALA A 128 21.86 -10.09 -4.94
C ALA A 128 22.01 -8.59 -5.22
N ILE A 129 20.95 -7.83 -4.93
CA ILE A 129 21.14 -6.42 -4.64
C ILE A 129 22.03 -6.48 -3.41
N LYS A 130 23.32 -6.30 -3.60
CA LYS A 130 24.19 -5.84 -2.52
C LYS A 130 23.54 -4.53 -2.10
N LEU A 131 22.76 -4.60 -1.06
CA LEU A 131 22.41 -3.47 -0.24
C LEU A 131 23.76 -3.06 0.36
N ASP A 132 24.50 -2.23 -0.38
CA ASP A 132 25.57 -1.47 0.20
C ASP A 132 24.94 -0.75 1.37
N GLU A 133 25.38 -1.14 2.55
CA GLU A 133 25.16 -0.57 3.86
C GLU A 133 24.22 0.64 3.90
N VAL A 134 22.94 0.41 3.66
CA VAL A 134 21.91 1.30 4.17
C VAL A 134 21.88 0.98 5.66
N ASP A 135 22.49 1.88 6.41
CA ASP A 135 22.56 1.87 7.84
C ASP A 135 21.15 1.61 8.42
N PHE A 136 20.87 0.34 8.76
CA PHE A 136 19.66 -0.07 9.45
C PHE A 136 19.81 0.36 10.92
N MET A 137 19.89 1.67 11.11
CA MET A 137 19.83 2.23 12.43
C MET A 137 18.48 1.87 13.05
N ASP A 138 18.64 1.14 14.14
CA ASP A 138 17.69 0.95 15.21
C ASP A 138 16.56 -0.06 15.01
N ARG A 139 16.96 -1.31 14.74
CA ARG A 139 16.06 -2.48 14.87
C ARG A 139 15.46 -2.67 16.28
N SER A 140 15.95 -1.93 17.28
CA SER A 140 15.53 -2.12 18.67
C SER A 140 14.17 -1.51 18.98
N LEU A 141 13.76 -0.49 18.24
CA LEU A 141 12.46 0.16 18.42
C LEU A 141 11.32 -0.60 17.77
N ASP A 142 11.55 -1.18 16.57
CA ASP A 142 10.50 -1.86 15.82
C ASP A 142 10.03 -3.17 16.48
N LEU A 143 10.96 -3.92 17.09
CA LEU A 143 10.63 -5.19 17.76
C LEU A 143 9.92 -5.01 19.10
N LYS A 144 10.16 -3.92 19.83
CA LYS A 144 9.50 -3.65 21.12
C LYS A 144 8.03 -3.30 20.95
N TYR A 145 7.66 -2.64 19.85
CA TYR A 145 6.27 -2.28 19.58
C TYR A 145 5.40 -3.47 19.19
N PHE A 146 5.95 -4.44 18.47
CA PHE A 146 5.20 -5.64 18.06
C PHE A 146 5.20 -6.76 19.11
N SER A 147 6.14 -6.77 20.05
CA SER A 147 6.21 -7.76 21.12
C SER A 147 5.35 -7.42 22.34
N SER A 148 4.89 -6.18 22.48
CA SER A 148 4.11 -5.71 23.64
C SER A 148 2.60 -5.77 23.44
N GLY A 149 2.07 -6.85 22.89
CA GLY A 149 0.66 -7.24 23.11
C GLY A 149 -0.48 -6.35 22.59
N ASN A 150 -0.18 -5.24 21.91
CA ASN A 150 -1.22 -4.33 21.41
C ASN A 150 -1.96 -4.84 20.16
N LEU A 151 -1.59 -6.02 19.64
CA LEU A 151 -2.32 -6.68 18.56
C LEU A 151 -3.72 -7.17 18.98
N SER A 152 -3.99 -7.30 20.29
CA SER A 152 -5.30 -7.71 20.79
C SER A 152 -6.38 -6.64 20.63
N GLN A 153 -6.03 -5.37 20.45
CA GLN A 153 -7.00 -4.30 20.25
C GLN A 153 -7.42 -4.11 18.78
N ILE A 154 -6.69 -4.70 17.84
CA ILE A 154 -7.02 -4.65 16.41
C ILE A 154 -7.95 -5.82 16.03
N ALA A 155 -8.08 -6.81 16.91
CA ALA A 155 -8.86 -8.03 16.68
C ALA A 155 -10.23 -8.07 17.39
N ALA A 156 -10.65 -6.97 18.03
CA ALA A 156 -11.98 -6.85 18.65
C ALA A 156 -12.92 -6.00 17.80
#